data_e3939dc17e827b7458273e512911dea0
#
_entry.id   e3939dc17e827b7458273e512911dea0
#
_cell.length_a   1.000
_cell.length_b   1.000
_cell.length_c   1.000
_cell.angle_alpha   90.00
_cell.angle_beta   90.00
_cell.angle_gamma   90.00
#
_symmetry.space_group_name_H-M   'P 1'
#
loop_
_entity.id
_entity.type
_entity.pdbx_description
1 polymer ?
#
loop_
_entity_poly.entity_id
_entity_poly.type
_entity_poly.pdbx_seq_one_letter_code
_entity_poly.pdbx_strand_id
1 'polypeptide(L)'
;MKKYTDVDIISPLPVAELRKYEAVKKAHPDALVCFAQNGYFELYGKDAEKAAPLLGTKLLEKKVRGKPSVPVTGFRESAWVAGSHKLWKSGVDVFLSKDGETFKELKAADYIPVGATLNVDGIKCRIDAVDFAADEVRLTNIEDKNRPIRFSESIQYVRSYVEDAGTAIYDTIQKKPAVRESIRDKLKSTQKAQPPHTPKPQKSKGKDMVL
;
A
#
# COMPACT_ATOMS: atom_id res chain seq x y z
N MET A 1 -13.02 -3.52 -20.21
CA MET A 1 -12.59 -3.87 -18.84
C MET A 1 -13.63 -4.82 -18.25
N LYS A 2 -13.31 -6.10 -18.01
CA LYS A 2 -14.20 -7.01 -17.28
C LYS A 2 -14.33 -6.49 -15.85
N LYS A 3 -15.57 -6.18 -15.43
CA LYS A 3 -15.87 -5.83 -14.05
C LYS A 3 -15.51 -7.03 -13.16
N TYR A 4 -14.74 -6.76 -12.15
CA TYR A 4 -14.37 -7.68 -11.11
C TYR A 4 -15.62 -8.16 -10.39
N THR A 5 -15.95 -9.42 -10.51
CA THR A 5 -16.93 -10.06 -9.65
C THR A 5 -16.16 -10.84 -8.60
N ASP A 6 -16.57 -10.75 -7.34
CA ASP A 6 -16.03 -11.49 -6.18
C ASP A 6 -16.06 -13.03 -6.42
N VAL A 7 -16.61 -13.46 -7.56
CA VAL A 7 -16.83 -14.84 -7.97
C VAL A 7 -15.53 -15.63 -8.19
N ASP A 8 -14.45 -14.96 -8.64
CA ASP A 8 -13.20 -15.67 -8.96
C ASP A 8 -12.40 -16.06 -7.71
N ILE A 9 -12.60 -15.33 -6.59
CA ILE A 9 -12.01 -15.72 -5.28
C ILE A 9 -12.87 -16.78 -4.56
N ILE A 10 -14.15 -16.97 -4.95
CA ILE A 10 -15.10 -17.87 -4.28
C ILE A 10 -14.97 -19.32 -4.77
N SER A 11 -14.15 -19.61 -5.78
CA SER A 11 -13.92 -21.00 -6.22
C SER A 11 -13.44 -21.86 -5.05
N PRO A 12 -13.91 -23.13 -4.93
CA PRO A 12 -13.50 -24.00 -3.83
C PRO A 12 -11.98 -24.11 -3.76
N LEU A 13 -11.44 -24.06 -2.54
CA LEU A 13 -10.01 -24.26 -2.30
C LEU A 13 -9.70 -25.76 -2.40
N PRO A 14 -8.79 -26.19 -3.30
CA PRO A 14 -8.36 -27.58 -3.37
C PRO A 14 -7.69 -28.01 -2.05
N VAL A 15 -7.99 -29.23 -1.61
CA VAL A 15 -7.38 -29.80 -0.38
C VAL A 15 -5.84 -29.85 -0.49
N ALA A 16 -5.33 -30.08 -1.69
CA ALA A 16 -3.88 -30.09 -1.94
C ALA A 16 -3.24 -28.73 -1.65
N GLU A 17 -3.86 -27.64 -2.08
CA GLU A 17 -3.37 -26.27 -1.84
C GLU A 17 -3.42 -25.92 -0.35
N LEU A 18 -4.48 -26.29 0.34
CA LEU A 18 -4.57 -26.10 1.79
C LEU A 18 -3.47 -26.86 2.53
N ARG A 19 -3.13 -28.08 2.10
CA ARG A 19 -2.02 -28.85 2.68
C ARG A 19 -0.66 -28.20 2.45
N LYS A 20 -0.42 -27.63 1.26
CA LYS A 20 0.80 -26.86 0.97
C LYS A 20 0.91 -25.66 1.92
N TYR A 21 -0.19 -24.91 2.06
CA TYR A 21 -0.25 -23.80 3.02
C TYR A 21 0.07 -24.27 4.46
N GLU A 22 -0.61 -25.31 4.92
CA GLU A 22 -0.41 -25.88 6.28
C GLU A 22 1.05 -26.33 6.50
N ALA A 23 1.69 -26.90 5.46
CA ALA A 23 3.10 -27.31 5.53
C ALA A 23 4.06 -26.13 5.70
N VAL A 24 3.87 -25.06 4.92
CA VAL A 24 4.68 -23.84 5.04
C VAL A 24 4.45 -23.18 6.41
N LYS A 25 3.19 -23.10 6.85
CA LYS A 25 2.85 -22.54 8.18
C LYS A 25 3.45 -23.32 9.33
N LYS A 26 3.60 -24.65 9.20
CA LYS A 26 4.28 -25.46 10.22
C LYS A 26 5.76 -25.12 10.36
N ALA A 27 6.44 -24.79 9.25
CA ALA A 27 7.85 -24.41 9.24
C ALA A 27 8.02 -22.92 9.64
N HIS A 28 7.08 -22.06 9.24
CA HIS A 28 7.14 -20.60 9.43
C HIS A 28 5.81 -20.08 10.02
N PRO A 29 5.52 -20.35 11.31
CA PRO A 29 4.20 -20.09 11.92
C PRO A 29 3.79 -18.61 11.91
N ASP A 30 4.75 -17.70 12.02
CA ASP A 30 4.52 -16.26 12.12
C ASP A 30 4.50 -15.55 10.76
N ALA A 31 5.06 -16.16 9.71
CA ALA A 31 5.13 -15.58 8.37
C ALA A 31 3.76 -15.52 7.68
N LEU A 32 3.57 -14.56 6.79
CA LEU A 32 2.42 -14.52 5.87
C LEU A 32 2.71 -15.37 4.64
N VAL A 33 1.82 -16.30 4.30
CA VAL A 33 1.98 -17.20 3.16
C VAL A 33 0.97 -16.85 2.08
N CYS A 34 1.47 -16.56 0.86
CA CYS A 34 0.71 -16.06 -0.25
C CYS A 34 0.93 -16.93 -1.51
N PHE A 35 -0.14 -17.39 -2.14
CA PHE A 35 -0.10 -18.24 -3.33
C PHE A 35 -0.75 -17.60 -4.54
N ALA A 36 -0.15 -17.77 -5.73
CA ALA A 36 -0.80 -17.42 -6.97
C ALA A 36 -1.86 -18.47 -7.34
N GLN A 37 -3.10 -18.01 -7.49
CA GLN A 37 -4.27 -18.85 -7.82
C GLN A 37 -5.22 -18.05 -8.74
N ASN A 38 -5.53 -18.62 -9.93
CA ASN A 38 -6.54 -18.06 -10.83
C ASN A 38 -6.39 -16.55 -11.13
N GLY A 39 -5.14 -16.05 -11.30
CA GLY A 39 -4.86 -14.64 -11.55
C GLY A 39 -4.84 -13.75 -10.29
N TYR A 40 -4.80 -14.37 -9.12
CA TYR A 40 -4.72 -13.71 -7.81
C TYR A 40 -3.59 -14.27 -6.98
N PHE A 41 -3.06 -13.45 -6.08
CA PHE A 41 -2.29 -13.89 -4.93
C PHE A 41 -3.24 -13.97 -3.73
N GLU A 42 -3.42 -15.16 -3.20
CA GLU A 42 -4.35 -15.44 -2.11
C GLU A 42 -3.61 -15.83 -0.83
N LEU A 43 -4.15 -15.38 0.30
CA LEU A 43 -3.75 -15.78 1.65
C LEU A 43 -4.94 -16.46 2.32
N TYR A 44 -4.66 -17.43 3.19
CA TYR A 44 -5.67 -18.29 3.81
C TYR A 44 -5.66 -18.22 5.33
N GLY A 45 -6.79 -18.56 5.96
CA GLY A 45 -6.93 -18.67 7.40
C GLY A 45 -6.50 -17.42 8.15
N LYS A 46 -5.70 -17.59 9.20
CA LYS A 46 -5.18 -16.48 10.03
C LYS A 46 -4.34 -15.47 9.23
N ASP A 47 -3.67 -15.92 8.17
CA ASP A 47 -2.89 -15.00 7.32
C ASP A 47 -3.83 -14.10 6.52
N ALA A 48 -4.99 -14.61 6.08
CA ALA A 48 -6.01 -13.81 5.42
C ALA A 48 -6.58 -12.74 6.36
N GLU A 49 -6.88 -13.11 7.62
CA GLU A 49 -7.37 -12.19 8.64
C GLU A 49 -6.38 -11.06 8.93
N LYS A 50 -5.08 -11.38 9.01
CA LYS A 50 -4.00 -10.40 9.21
C LYS A 50 -3.80 -9.52 7.97
N ALA A 51 -3.85 -10.11 6.77
CA ALA A 51 -3.51 -9.44 5.53
C ALA A 51 -4.62 -8.54 4.99
N ALA A 52 -5.91 -8.88 5.20
CA ALA A 52 -7.03 -8.12 4.68
C ALA A 52 -6.98 -6.61 5.02
N PRO A 53 -6.75 -6.19 6.27
CA PRO A 53 -6.62 -4.78 6.61
C PRO A 53 -5.36 -4.13 6.01
N LEU A 54 -4.24 -4.86 5.89
CA LEU A 54 -3.00 -4.36 5.30
C LEU A 54 -3.17 -4.08 3.80
N LEU A 55 -3.84 -4.99 3.10
CA LEU A 55 -4.10 -4.88 1.67
C LEU A 55 -5.23 -3.88 1.36
N GLY A 56 -6.12 -3.63 2.32
CA GLY A 56 -7.36 -2.88 2.12
C GLY A 56 -8.38 -3.69 1.30
N THR A 57 -8.39 -5.02 1.47
CA THR A 57 -9.25 -5.97 0.75
C THR A 57 -10.29 -6.58 1.69
N LYS A 58 -11.32 -7.20 1.11
CA LYS A 58 -12.35 -7.92 1.88
C LYS A 58 -11.81 -9.27 2.35
N LEU A 59 -12.23 -9.67 3.53
CA LEU A 59 -12.11 -11.05 3.99
C LEU A 59 -13.33 -11.84 3.47
N LEU A 60 -13.07 -12.91 2.74
CA LEU A 60 -14.07 -13.81 2.18
C LEU A 60 -13.86 -15.21 2.74
N GLU A 61 -14.73 -16.15 2.37
CA GLU A 61 -14.59 -17.55 2.77
C GLU A 61 -14.60 -18.47 1.56
N LYS A 62 -13.66 -19.43 1.53
CA LYS A 62 -13.59 -20.51 0.55
C LYS A 62 -14.07 -21.82 1.16
N LYS A 63 -14.94 -22.49 0.43
CA LYS A 63 -15.35 -23.87 0.77
C LYS A 63 -14.20 -24.83 0.49
N VAL A 64 -13.96 -25.77 1.39
CA VAL A 64 -12.99 -26.86 1.25
C VAL A 64 -13.77 -28.17 1.30
N ARG A 65 -13.52 -29.10 0.35
CA ARG A 65 -14.24 -30.37 0.33
C ARG A 65 -13.96 -31.19 1.60
N GLY A 66 -15.01 -31.50 2.35
CA GLY A 66 -14.91 -32.30 3.58
C GLY A 66 -14.25 -31.61 4.78
N LYS A 67 -14.08 -30.28 4.73
CA LYS A 67 -13.55 -29.45 5.83
C LYS A 67 -14.42 -28.20 6.03
N PRO A 68 -14.30 -27.50 7.15
CA PRO A 68 -14.87 -26.16 7.34
C PRO A 68 -14.37 -25.17 6.27
N SER A 69 -15.16 -24.12 6.01
CA SER A 69 -14.72 -22.99 5.17
C SER A 69 -13.48 -22.33 5.77
N VAL A 70 -12.64 -21.79 4.89
CA VAL A 70 -11.39 -21.15 5.27
C VAL A 70 -11.45 -19.67 4.87
N PRO A 71 -11.16 -18.74 5.80
CA PRO A 71 -11.01 -17.34 5.45
C PRO A 71 -9.98 -17.15 4.32
N VAL A 72 -10.28 -16.25 3.38
CA VAL A 72 -9.40 -15.92 2.25
C VAL A 72 -9.42 -14.43 1.98
N THR A 73 -8.28 -13.88 1.66
CA THR A 73 -8.13 -12.55 1.09
C THR A 73 -7.04 -12.59 0.04
N GLY A 74 -6.89 -11.52 -0.74
CA GLY A 74 -5.85 -11.48 -1.74
C GLY A 74 -5.89 -10.23 -2.62
N PHE A 75 -5.02 -10.23 -3.62
CA PHE A 75 -4.89 -9.17 -4.61
C PHE A 75 -4.58 -9.76 -5.98
N ARG A 76 -4.84 -9.01 -7.05
CA ARG A 76 -4.61 -9.46 -8.42
C ARG A 76 -3.13 -9.64 -8.71
N GLU A 77 -2.78 -10.60 -9.58
CA GLU A 77 -1.40 -10.75 -10.08
C GLU A 77 -0.87 -9.47 -10.73
N SER A 78 -1.73 -8.70 -11.43
CA SER A 78 -1.36 -7.40 -11.99
C SER A 78 -0.98 -6.34 -10.94
N ALA A 79 -1.35 -6.54 -9.68
CA ALA A 79 -1.00 -5.70 -8.55
C ALA A 79 0.15 -6.27 -7.70
N TRP A 80 0.91 -7.22 -8.27
CA TRP A 80 1.99 -7.94 -7.59
C TRP A 80 2.94 -7.02 -6.80
N VAL A 81 3.50 -5.99 -7.45
CA VAL A 81 4.46 -5.08 -6.83
C VAL A 81 3.85 -4.35 -5.64
N ALA A 82 2.65 -3.79 -5.81
CA ALA A 82 1.99 -3.03 -4.75
C ALA A 82 1.47 -3.92 -3.62
N GLY A 83 0.93 -5.10 -3.94
CA GLY A 83 0.38 -6.04 -2.97
C GLY A 83 1.47 -6.67 -2.10
N SER A 84 2.51 -7.22 -2.71
CA SER A 84 3.64 -7.81 -1.99
C SER A 84 4.35 -6.79 -1.10
N HIS A 85 4.53 -5.55 -1.59
CA HIS A 85 5.12 -4.48 -0.79
C HIS A 85 4.27 -4.11 0.44
N LYS A 86 2.93 -4.06 0.30
CA LYS A 86 2.04 -3.80 1.44
C LYS A 86 2.16 -4.89 2.53
N LEU A 87 2.25 -6.15 2.13
CA LEU A 87 2.47 -7.26 3.05
C LEU A 87 3.85 -7.16 3.71
N TRP A 88 4.89 -6.93 2.92
CA TRP A 88 6.25 -6.82 3.42
C TRP A 88 6.44 -5.67 4.41
N LYS A 89 5.78 -4.54 4.16
CA LYS A 89 5.75 -3.38 5.08
C LYS A 89 5.16 -3.69 6.47
N SER A 90 4.45 -4.81 6.62
CA SER A 90 3.84 -5.18 7.91
C SER A 90 4.86 -5.52 9.01
N GLY A 91 6.14 -5.68 8.65
CA GLY A 91 7.19 -6.10 9.59
C GLY A 91 7.15 -7.59 9.91
N VAL A 92 6.48 -8.40 9.06
CA VAL A 92 6.39 -9.85 9.15
C VAL A 92 6.98 -10.45 7.88
N ASP A 93 7.69 -11.58 8.01
CA ASP A 93 8.21 -12.30 6.86
C ASP A 93 7.07 -12.77 5.96
N VAL A 94 7.27 -12.68 4.64
CA VAL A 94 6.26 -13.03 3.64
C VAL A 94 6.82 -14.08 2.70
N PHE A 95 6.12 -15.20 2.56
CA PHE A 95 6.42 -16.26 1.60
C PHE A 95 5.47 -16.13 0.42
N LEU A 96 6.03 -15.90 -0.76
CA LEU A 96 5.28 -15.70 -2.00
C LEU A 96 5.57 -16.82 -2.97
N SER A 97 4.52 -17.50 -3.47
CA SER A 97 4.66 -18.55 -4.47
C SER A 97 3.79 -18.27 -5.69
N LYS A 98 4.37 -18.38 -6.89
CA LYS A 98 3.64 -18.30 -8.17
C LYS A 98 3.16 -19.66 -8.67
N ASP A 99 3.86 -20.71 -8.31
CA ASP A 99 3.62 -22.09 -8.78
C ASP A 99 3.05 -23.00 -7.68
N GLY A 100 2.98 -22.51 -6.44
CA GLY A 100 2.57 -23.27 -5.26
C GLY A 100 3.63 -24.25 -4.76
N GLU A 101 4.84 -24.25 -5.31
CA GLU A 101 5.93 -25.16 -4.96
C GLU A 101 7.20 -24.43 -4.52
N THR A 102 7.59 -23.42 -5.27
CA THR A 102 8.72 -22.56 -4.95
C THR A 102 8.26 -21.29 -4.25
N PHE A 103 8.93 -20.94 -3.15
CA PHE A 103 8.62 -19.74 -2.37
C PHE A 103 9.76 -18.75 -2.44
N LYS A 104 9.42 -17.49 -2.78
CA LYS A 104 10.29 -16.35 -2.56
C LYS A 104 10.02 -15.81 -1.17
N GLU A 105 11.03 -15.80 -0.31
CA GLU A 105 10.97 -15.23 1.02
C GLU A 105 11.30 -13.74 0.97
N LEU A 106 10.44 -12.92 1.58
CA LEU A 106 10.68 -11.50 1.84
C LEU A 106 10.83 -11.33 3.35
N LYS A 107 12.05 -11.26 3.84
CA LYS A 107 12.32 -11.07 5.27
C LYS A 107 11.95 -9.66 5.70
N ALA A 108 11.30 -9.54 6.85
CA ALA A 108 10.94 -8.24 7.41
C ALA A 108 12.16 -7.34 7.63
N ALA A 109 13.29 -7.94 8.03
CA ALA A 109 14.56 -7.25 8.24
C ALA A 109 15.14 -6.63 6.96
N ASP A 110 14.74 -7.14 5.78
CA ASP A 110 15.26 -6.73 4.48
C ASP A 110 14.40 -5.64 3.82
N TYR A 111 13.46 -5.06 4.54
CA TYR A 111 12.47 -4.14 4.00
C TYR A 111 13.08 -2.90 3.36
N ILE A 112 12.73 -2.66 2.09
CA ILE A 112 13.09 -1.44 1.33
C ILE A 112 11.88 -0.50 1.29
N PRO A 113 11.97 0.70 1.90
CA PRO A 113 10.84 1.60 2.04
C PRO A 113 10.54 2.37 0.75
N VAL A 114 9.50 2.00 0.01
CA VAL A 114 9.03 2.76 -1.17
C VAL A 114 8.57 4.17 -0.74
N GLY A 115 8.97 5.17 -1.50
CA GLY A 115 8.73 6.59 -1.23
C GLY A 115 9.82 7.25 -0.37
N ALA A 116 10.74 6.49 0.24
CA ALA A 116 11.88 7.04 0.95
C ALA A 116 12.92 7.62 -0.02
N THR A 117 13.75 8.48 0.52
CA THR A 117 14.87 9.08 -0.19
C THR A 117 16.17 8.57 0.43
N LEU A 118 17.11 8.17 -0.40
CA LEU A 118 18.44 7.74 0.00
C LEU A 118 19.50 8.30 -0.95
N ASN A 119 20.74 8.26 -0.51
CA ASN A 119 21.89 8.63 -1.36
C ASN A 119 22.47 7.33 -1.93
N VAL A 120 22.48 7.19 -3.26
CA VAL A 120 23.07 6.07 -3.99
C VAL A 120 24.23 6.63 -4.79
N ASP A 121 25.46 6.23 -4.50
CA ASP A 121 26.69 6.71 -5.15
C ASP A 121 26.82 8.25 -5.19
N GLY A 122 26.41 8.92 -4.11
CA GLY A 122 26.43 10.38 -4.04
C GLY A 122 25.25 11.07 -4.70
N ILE A 123 24.32 10.34 -5.30
CA ILE A 123 23.14 10.87 -5.98
C ILE A 123 21.91 10.69 -5.08
N LYS A 124 21.18 11.76 -4.85
CA LYS A 124 19.94 11.72 -4.06
C LYS A 124 18.80 11.12 -4.88
N CYS A 125 18.34 9.95 -4.46
CA CYS A 125 17.33 9.16 -5.17
C CYS A 125 16.10 8.94 -4.30
N ARG A 126 14.93 8.86 -4.94
CA ARG A 126 13.70 8.35 -4.32
C ARG A 126 13.44 6.93 -4.80
N ILE A 127 13.05 6.05 -3.89
CA ILE A 127 12.60 4.70 -4.18
C ILE A 127 11.17 4.76 -4.69
N ASP A 128 10.94 4.42 -5.95
CA ASP A 128 9.60 4.47 -6.56
C ASP A 128 8.86 3.13 -6.44
N ALA A 129 9.55 2.00 -6.61
CA ALA A 129 8.98 0.67 -6.52
C ALA A 129 10.04 -0.40 -6.27
N VAL A 130 9.62 -1.55 -5.74
CA VAL A 130 10.44 -2.77 -5.62
C VAL A 130 9.71 -3.89 -6.32
N ASP A 131 10.32 -4.45 -7.37
CA ASP A 131 9.81 -5.61 -8.10
C ASP A 131 10.61 -6.85 -7.74
N PHE A 132 10.03 -7.68 -6.86
CA PHE A 132 10.67 -8.91 -6.37
C PHE A 132 10.80 -9.99 -7.43
N ALA A 133 9.95 -9.98 -8.46
CA ALA A 133 10.00 -10.97 -9.53
C ALA A 133 11.14 -10.68 -10.51
N ALA A 134 11.40 -9.40 -10.75
CA ALA A 134 12.47 -8.92 -11.63
C ALA A 134 13.80 -8.71 -10.88
N ASP A 135 13.83 -8.81 -9.55
CA ASP A 135 14.96 -8.42 -8.69
C ASP A 135 15.38 -6.96 -8.91
N GLU A 136 14.41 -6.06 -8.97
CA GLU A 136 14.58 -4.67 -9.42
C GLU A 136 14.03 -3.68 -8.40
N VAL A 137 14.80 -2.63 -8.09
CA VAL A 137 14.35 -1.44 -7.39
C VAL A 137 14.37 -0.28 -8.37
N ARG A 138 13.20 0.33 -8.59
CA ARG A 138 13.08 1.52 -9.43
C ARG A 138 13.35 2.77 -8.61
N LEU A 139 14.26 3.57 -9.11
CA LEU A 139 14.77 4.78 -8.48
C LEU A 139 14.52 6.00 -9.40
N THR A 140 14.26 7.14 -8.78
CA THR A 140 14.27 8.44 -9.47
C THR A 140 15.32 9.33 -8.82
N ASN A 141 16.29 9.80 -9.60
CA ASN A 141 17.17 10.90 -9.20
C ASN A 141 16.33 12.15 -8.99
N ILE A 142 16.37 12.74 -7.80
CA ILE A 142 15.57 13.91 -7.41
C ILE A 142 16.40 15.19 -7.21
N GLU A 143 17.68 15.18 -7.54
CA GLU A 143 18.53 16.36 -7.45
C GLU A 143 18.15 17.40 -8.51
N ASP A 144 17.92 16.96 -9.75
CA ASP A 144 17.40 17.84 -10.80
C ASP A 144 15.87 17.72 -10.89
N LYS A 145 15.18 18.68 -10.30
CA LYS A 145 13.72 18.76 -10.33
C LYS A 145 13.12 18.91 -11.73
N ASN A 146 13.89 19.44 -12.67
CA ASN A 146 13.42 19.72 -14.03
C ASN A 146 13.60 18.52 -14.96
N ARG A 147 14.53 17.61 -14.63
CA ARG A 147 14.82 16.41 -15.44
C ARG A 147 15.06 15.20 -14.53
N PRO A 148 14.02 14.68 -13.86
CA PRO A 148 14.18 13.50 -13.02
C PRO A 148 14.56 12.30 -13.89
N ILE A 149 15.73 11.74 -13.67
CA ILE A 149 16.22 10.53 -14.35
C ILE A 149 15.71 9.33 -13.57
N ARG A 150 15.07 8.39 -14.27
CA ARG A 150 14.62 7.11 -13.71
C ARG A 150 15.57 6.01 -14.16
N PHE A 151 15.92 5.15 -13.24
CA PHE A 151 16.77 4.00 -13.47
C PHE A 151 16.40 2.86 -12.51
N SER A 152 16.99 1.71 -12.69
CA SER A 152 16.73 0.53 -11.88
C SER A 152 18.04 -0.10 -11.43
N GLU A 153 18.03 -0.63 -10.21
CA GLU A 153 19.14 -1.34 -9.60
C GLU A 153 18.65 -2.64 -8.96
N SER A 154 19.55 -3.58 -8.67
CA SER A 154 19.20 -4.81 -7.99
C SER A 154 18.75 -4.54 -6.54
N ILE A 155 17.90 -5.41 -6.02
CA ILE A 155 17.42 -5.31 -4.63
C ILE A 155 18.61 -5.34 -3.66
N GLN A 156 19.57 -6.23 -3.88
CA GLN A 156 20.77 -6.36 -3.03
C GLN A 156 21.60 -5.08 -3.03
N TYR A 157 21.77 -4.45 -4.19
CA TYR A 157 22.55 -3.22 -4.31
C TYR A 157 21.91 -2.06 -3.53
N VAL A 158 20.63 -1.80 -3.77
CA VAL A 158 19.92 -0.72 -3.05
C VAL A 158 19.83 -0.98 -1.55
N ARG A 159 19.70 -2.25 -1.16
CA ARG A 159 19.62 -2.64 0.24
C ARG A 159 20.87 -2.25 1.03
N SER A 160 22.07 -2.35 0.47
CA SER A 160 23.30 -1.92 1.15
C SER A 160 23.25 -0.45 1.56
N TYR A 161 22.67 0.42 0.73
CA TYR A 161 22.49 1.84 1.06
C TYR A 161 21.37 2.08 2.09
N VAL A 162 20.35 1.23 2.13
CA VAL A 162 19.29 1.30 3.15
C VAL A 162 19.84 0.92 4.53
N GLU A 163 20.69 -0.11 4.60
CA GLU A 163 21.34 -0.53 5.83
C GLU A 163 22.30 0.55 6.37
N ASP A 164 23.08 1.17 5.51
CA ASP A 164 24.01 2.25 5.86
C ASP A 164 23.30 3.54 6.28
N ALA A 165 22.13 3.82 5.71
CA ALA A 165 21.35 5.01 6.02
C ALA A 165 20.68 4.98 7.41
N GLY A 166 20.61 3.79 8.06
CA GLY A 166 20.16 3.60 9.44
C GLY A 166 18.75 4.14 9.73
N THR A 167 18.53 4.49 10.99
CA THR A 167 17.25 4.95 11.57
C THR A 167 16.62 6.18 10.87
N ALA A 168 17.40 6.98 10.16
CA ALA A 168 16.92 8.20 9.49
C ALA A 168 15.84 7.92 8.42
N ILE A 169 15.89 6.77 7.74
CA ILE A 169 14.88 6.40 6.74
C ILE A 169 13.57 5.97 7.42
N TYR A 170 13.66 5.22 8.51
CA TYR A 170 12.49 4.81 9.29
C TYR A 170 11.74 5.99 9.90
N ASP A 171 12.46 7.00 10.40
CA ASP A 171 11.87 8.21 10.96
C ASP A 171 11.13 9.04 9.90
N THR A 172 11.62 9.04 8.67
CA THR A 172 10.94 9.73 7.54
C THR A 172 9.62 9.05 7.17
N ILE A 173 9.52 7.72 7.31
CA ILE A 173 8.31 6.96 7.00
C ILE A 173 7.30 7.02 8.13
N GLN A 174 7.76 7.05 9.38
CA GLN A 174 6.90 7.12 10.56
C GLN A 174 6.34 8.52 10.84
N LYS A 175 6.93 9.58 10.30
CA LYS A 175 6.30 10.89 10.29
C LYS A 175 5.05 10.78 9.42
N LYS A 176 3.89 10.49 10.06
CA LYS A 176 2.57 10.65 9.44
C LYS A 176 2.61 11.93 8.61
N PRO A 177 2.20 11.90 7.32
CA PRO A 177 2.03 13.14 6.58
C PRO A 177 1.17 14.03 7.46
N ALA A 178 1.67 15.23 7.77
CA ALA A 178 0.90 16.20 8.55
C ALA A 178 -0.49 16.22 7.93
N VAL A 179 -1.50 15.97 8.75
CA VAL A 179 -2.90 15.90 8.31
C VAL A 179 -3.12 17.19 7.52
N ARG A 180 -3.22 17.04 6.18
CA ARG A 180 -3.54 18.20 5.34
C ARG A 180 -4.89 18.68 5.83
N GLU A 181 -4.90 19.86 6.47
CA GLU A 181 -6.15 20.50 6.87
C GLU A 181 -7.10 20.43 5.69
N SER A 182 -8.25 19.81 5.94
CA SER A 182 -9.29 19.68 4.94
C SER A 182 -9.59 21.08 4.39
N ILE A 183 -9.81 21.21 3.07
CA ILE A 183 -10.27 22.46 2.45
C ILE A 183 -11.49 23.01 3.19
N ARG A 184 -12.35 22.13 3.76
CA ARG A 184 -13.48 22.49 4.64
C ARG A 184 -13.05 23.19 5.92
N ASP A 185 -11.94 22.80 6.53
CA ASP A 185 -11.47 23.38 7.79
C ASP A 185 -10.81 24.74 7.51
N LYS A 186 -10.11 24.89 6.37
CA LYS A 186 -9.62 26.19 5.90
C LYS A 186 -10.76 27.15 5.57
N LEU A 187 -11.84 26.69 4.94
CA LEU A 187 -13.01 27.51 4.64
C LEU A 187 -13.73 27.96 5.92
N LYS A 188 -13.84 27.11 6.94
CA LYS A 188 -14.46 27.47 8.23
C LYS A 188 -13.61 28.49 9.02
N SER A 189 -12.31 28.41 8.96
CA SER A 189 -11.43 29.39 9.62
C SER A 189 -11.50 30.76 8.93
N THR A 190 -11.64 30.78 7.59
CA THR A 190 -11.76 32.03 6.82
C THR A 190 -13.12 32.72 7.03
N GLN A 191 -14.21 31.96 7.23
CA GLN A 191 -15.53 32.53 7.50
C GLN A 191 -15.66 33.16 8.92
N LYS A 192 -14.87 32.71 9.89
CA LYS A 192 -14.84 33.32 11.24
C LYS A 192 -14.06 34.62 11.33
N ALA A 193 -13.28 34.97 10.30
CA ALA A 193 -12.43 36.16 10.27
C ALA A 193 -13.06 37.36 9.53
N GLN A 194 -14.31 37.30 9.06
CA GLN A 194 -14.96 38.48 8.48
C GLN A 194 -15.56 39.34 9.59
N PRO A 195 -15.21 40.63 9.65
CA PRO A 195 -15.83 41.57 10.60
C PRO A 195 -17.30 41.80 10.25
N PRO A 196 -18.16 42.10 11.25
CA PRO A 196 -19.60 42.25 11.02
C PRO A 196 -19.86 43.41 10.04
N HIS A 197 -20.65 43.08 9.00
CA HIS A 197 -21.11 44.06 8.04
C HIS A 197 -21.94 45.18 8.75
N THR A 198 -21.43 46.38 8.75
CA THR A 198 -22.18 47.57 9.09
C THR A 198 -23.28 47.80 8.05
N PRO A 199 -24.57 47.97 8.44
CA PRO A 199 -25.63 48.26 7.50
C PRO A 199 -25.46 49.67 6.89
N LYS A 200 -25.55 49.78 5.57
CA LYS A 200 -25.57 51.05 4.85
C LYS A 200 -26.84 51.83 5.21
N PRO A 201 -26.75 53.16 5.41
CA PRO A 201 -27.95 53.96 5.70
C PRO A 201 -28.87 54.01 4.47
N GLN A 202 -30.16 53.77 4.74
CA GLN A 202 -31.23 53.90 3.73
C GLN A 202 -31.38 55.39 3.36
N LYS A 203 -31.32 55.71 2.06
CA LYS A 203 -31.74 57.02 1.54
C LYS A 203 -33.23 57.14 1.60
N SER A 204 -33.74 58.10 2.38
CA SER A 204 -35.10 58.56 2.38
C SER A 204 -35.50 59.14 1.05
N LYS A 205 -36.56 58.61 0.40
CA LYS A 205 -37.22 59.23 -0.76
C LYS A 205 -37.99 60.44 -0.29
N GLY A 206 -37.52 61.65 -0.72
CA GLY A 206 -38.29 62.87 -0.60
C GLY A 206 -39.56 62.79 -1.49
N LYS A 207 -40.67 63.12 -0.91
CA LYS A 207 -41.94 63.40 -1.63
C LYS A 207 -41.84 64.80 -2.23
N ASP A 208 -41.77 64.88 -3.55
CA ASP A 208 -42.11 66.17 -4.21
C ASP A 208 -43.64 66.27 -4.36
N MET A 209 -44.10 67.37 -3.81
CA MET A 209 -45.50 67.79 -3.89
C MET A 209 -45.52 68.89 -4.98
N VAL A 210 -46.27 68.67 -6.03
CA VAL A 210 -46.52 69.66 -7.12
C VAL A 210 -47.83 70.35 -6.89
N LEU A 211 -47.77 71.67 -7.02
CA LEU A 211 -48.89 72.56 -7.31
C LEU A 211 -49.28 72.45 -8.77
#